data_d0d35a936ce55a2510b10e904e3ae902
#
_entry.id   d0d35a936ce55a2510b10e904e3ae902
#
_cell.length_a   1.000
_cell.length_b   1.000
_cell.length_c   1.000
_cell.angle_alpha   90.00
_cell.angle_beta   90.00
_cell.angle_gamma   90.00
#
_symmetry.space_group_name_H-M   'P 1'
#
loop_
_entity.id
_entity.type
_entity.pdbx_description
1 polymer ?
#
loop_
_entity_poly.entity_id
_entity_poly.type
_entity_poly.pdbx_seq_one_letter_code
_entity_poly.pdbx_strand_id
1 'polypeptide(L)'
;VDSLVISVAGPKINGSITMTNRDFSINEQDIKNTFNFKSCHLLNDWESIGHSLAAYESSDIAIIKDGTKFNDNSFFIGPGTGLGAALLIGDENVIPTEIGNTTGLTKALLKNYAIDNADHFRTLEDVLSGKAISDIYEYKTGQRLSSEDIVQRYGSDDEMANYVIDGFIKSLAETISDMALTFIAGRGIYIAGGLIRSIFQIMDKEKFIEYFYGDKKLVHLQILEMIKIGIVEKEHACLHGNLNFYKKNIYKA
;
A
#
# COMPACT_ATOMS: atom_id res chain seq x y z
N VAL A 1 -7.28 -19.86 25.19
CA VAL A 1 -7.54 -18.80 24.19
C VAL A 1 -8.87 -19.12 23.55
N ASP A 2 -9.83 -18.18 23.63
CA ASP A 2 -11.21 -18.41 23.18
C ASP A 2 -11.46 -17.86 21.77
N SER A 3 -10.68 -16.91 21.33
CA SER A 3 -10.87 -16.22 20.06
C SER A 3 -9.56 -16.06 19.31
N LEU A 4 -9.63 -16.10 18.00
CA LEU A 4 -8.48 -15.96 17.10
C LEU A 4 -8.80 -14.93 16.01
N VAL A 5 -7.87 -14.02 15.74
CA VAL A 5 -7.87 -13.12 14.57
C VAL A 5 -6.53 -13.28 13.87
N ILE A 6 -6.56 -13.64 12.59
CA ILE A 6 -5.38 -13.87 11.75
C ILE A 6 -5.49 -12.99 10.51
N SER A 7 -4.39 -12.36 10.11
CA SER A 7 -4.28 -11.69 8.81
C SER A 7 -3.44 -12.52 7.85
N VAL A 8 -3.90 -12.65 6.61
CA VAL A 8 -3.29 -13.45 5.56
C VAL A 8 -3.34 -12.69 4.24
N ALA A 9 -2.23 -12.71 3.49
CA ALA A 9 -2.17 -12.10 2.16
C ALA A 9 -3.02 -12.90 1.16
N GLY A 10 -3.97 -12.24 0.52
CA GLY A 10 -4.84 -12.82 -0.49
C GLY A 10 -6.29 -12.38 -0.34
N PRO A 11 -7.10 -12.54 -1.41
CA PRO A 11 -8.51 -12.17 -1.38
C PRO A 11 -9.32 -13.06 -0.44
N LYS A 12 -10.19 -12.44 0.37
CA LYS A 12 -11.15 -13.13 1.24
C LYS A 12 -12.47 -13.34 0.52
N ILE A 13 -12.88 -14.59 0.36
CA ILE A 13 -14.14 -14.98 -0.26
C ILE A 13 -14.85 -15.99 0.64
N ASN A 14 -16.07 -15.68 1.08
CA ASN A 14 -16.90 -16.59 1.89
C ASN A 14 -16.18 -17.21 3.12
N GLY A 15 -15.43 -16.38 3.86
CA GLY A 15 -14.71 -16.83 5.06
C GLY A 15 -13.44 -17.64 4.78
N SER A 16 -13.01 -17.72 3.53
CA SER A 16 -11.76 -18.35 3.10
C SER A 16 -10.81 -17.33 2.51
N ILE A 17 -9.51 -17.50 2.73
CA ILE A 17 -8.44 -16.76 2.04
C ILE A 17 -7.57 -17.76 1.29
N THR A 18 -7.39 -17.54 -0.01
CA THR A 18 -6.41 -18.27 -0.82
C THR A 18 -5.20 -17.37 -1.02
N MET A 19 -4.03 -17.88 -0.65
CA MET A 19 -2.79 -17.09 -0.75
C MET A 19 -2.39 -16.91 -2.21
N THR A 20 -2.09 -15.68 -2.59
CA THR A 20 -1.74 -15.32 -3.98
C THR A 20 -0.45 -16.02 -4.46
N ASN A 21 0.52 -16.23 -3.57
CA ASN A 21 1.86 -16.73 -3.91
C ASN A 21 2.11 -18.18 -3.47
N ARG A 22 1.10 -18.89 -3.01
CA ARG A 22 1.19 -20.28 -2.56
C ARG A 22 -0.12 -21.00 -2.86
N ASP A 23 -0.04 -22.25 -3.24
CA ASP A 23 -1.22 -23.12 -3.37
C ASP A 23 -1.69 -23.56 -1.98
N PHE A 24 -2.20 -22.59 -1.21
CA PHE A 24 -2.66 -22.78 0.15
C PHE A 24 -3.90 -21.91 0.40
N SER A 25 -4.95 -22.54 0.90
CA SER A 25 -6.20 -21.88 1.30
C SER A 25 -6.52 -22.20 2.76
N ILE A 26 -7.02 -21.22 3.48
CA ILE A 26 -7.49 -21.38 4.86
C ILE A 26 -8.93 -20.88 4.98
N ASN A 27 -9.69 -21.53 5.87
CA ASN A 27 -11.08 -21.20 6.13
C ASN A 27 -11.32 -20.95 7.63
N GLU A 28 -12.09 -19.92 7.96
CA GLU A 28 -12.41 -19.53 9.33
C GLU A 28 -13.09 -20.66 10.12
N GLN A 29 -14.05 -21.35 9.50
CA GLN A 29 -14.83 -22.39 10.17
C GLN A 29 -13.99 -23.64 10.43
N ASP A 30 -13.10 -24.00 9.51
CA ASP A 30 -12.21 -25.16 9.68
C ASP A 30 -11.23 -24.94 10.83
N ILE A 31 -10.61 -23.74 10.91
CA ILE A 31 -9.72 -23.39 12.02
C ILE A 31 -10.50 -23.38 13.34
N LYS A 32 -11.68 -22.73 13.35
CA LYS A 32 -12.53 -22.69 14.54
C LYS A 32 -12.86 -24.07 15.07
N ASN A 33 -13.26 -25.00 14.19
CA ASN A 33 -13.62 -26.37 14.56
C ASN A 33 -12.40 -27.19 15.01
N THR A 34 -11.29 -27.10 14.26
CA THR A 34 -10.07 -27.88 14.53
C THR A 34 -9.47 -27.54 15.89
N PHE A 35 -9.44 -26.26 16.24
CA PHE A 35 -8.84 -25.77 17.48
C PHE A 35 -9.84 -25.45 18.59
N ASN A 36 -11.13 -25.69 18.35
CA ASN A 36 -12.22 -25.45 19.29
C ASN A 36 -12.28 -24.00 19.82
N PHE A 37 -12.05 -23.01 18.94
CA PHE A 37 -12.22 -21.60 19.28
C PHE A 37 -13.71 -21.22 19.34
N LYS A 38 -14.07 -20.29 20.24
CA LYS A 38 -15.42 -19.69 20.26
C LYS A 38 -15.66 -18.81 19.04
N SER A 39 -14.60 -18.08 18.59
CA SER A 39 -14.62 -17.30 17.35
C SER A 39 -13.28 -17.38 16.64
N CYS A 40 -13.33 -17.36 15.30
CA CYS A 40 -12.16 -17.25 14.45
C CYS A 40 -12.50 -16.28 13.32
N HIS A 41 -11.59 -15.31 13.06
CA HIS A 41 -11.74 -14.33 12.01
C HIS A 41 -10.46 -14.27 11.18
N LEU A 42 -10.62 -14.39 9.88
CA LEU A 42 -9.55 -14.14 8.91
C LEU A 42 -9.72 -12.73 8.35
N LEU A 43 -8.66 -11.96 8.35
CA LEU A 43 -8.57 -10.68 7.68
C LEU A 43 -7.60 -10.79 6.50
N ASN A 44 -7.86 -10.08 5.42
CA ASN A 44 -6.80 -9.79 4.47
C ASN A 44 -5.72 -8.95 5.17
N ASP A 45 -4.45 -9.05 4.77
CA ASP A 45 -3.35 -8.31 5.40
C ASP A 45 -3.56 -6.79 5.33
N TRP A 46 -4.06 -6.27 4.21
CA TRP A 46 -4.38 -4.85 4.05
C TRP A 46 -5.65 -4.42 4.79
N GLU A 47 -6.64 -5.30 4.92
CA GLU A 47 -7.78 -5.09 5.82
C GLU A 47 -7.28 -4.90 7.26
N SER A 48 -6.35 -5.73 7.67
CA SER A 48 -5.71 -5.62 8.98
C SER A 48 -4.95 -4.30 9.16
N ILE A 49 -4.15 -3.89 8.16
CA ILE A 49 -3.45 -2.60 8.17
C ILE A 49 -4.45 -1.44 8.27
N GLY A 50 -5.57 -1.49 7.55
CA GLY A 50 -6.63 -0.47 7.66
C GLY A 50 -7.19 -0.34 9.08
N HIS A 51 -7.37 -1.45 9.79
CA HIS A 51 -7.80 -1.43 11.21
C HIS A 51 -6.74 -0.89 12.17
N SER A 52 -5.48 -0.78 11.77
CA SER A 52 -4.40 -0.35 12.68
C SER A 52 -4.37 1.16 12.96
N LEU A 53 -5.03 1.99 12.14
CA LEU A 53 -4.97 3.46 12.25
C LEU A 53 -5.31 3.98 13.65
N ALA A 54 -6.30 3.37 14.32
CA ALA A 54 -6.72 3.77 15.66
C ALA A 54 -5.68 3.46 16.76
N ALA A 55 -4.63 2.66 16.44
CA ALA A 55 -3.53 2.34 17.34
C ALA A 55 -2.30 3.23 17.12
N TYR A 56 -2.35 4.15 16.16
CA TYR A 56 -1.20 5.00 15.83
C TYR A 56 -1.26 6.31 16.61
N GLU A 57 -0.11 6.66 17.16
CA GLU A 57 0.17 7.98 17.72
C GLU A 57 0.81 8.86 16.61
N SER A 58 0.92 10.15 16.85
CA SER A 58 1.52 11.08 15.88
C SER A 58 2.98 10.73 15.53
N SER A 59 3.71 10.14 16.47
CA SER A 59 5.09 9.65 16.28
C SER A 59 5.19 8.40 15.40
N ASP A 60 4.10 7.65 15.23
CA ASP A 60 4.07 6.43 14.42
C ASP A 60 3.87 6.72 12.91
N ILE A 61 3.71 8.00 12.53
CA ILE A 61 3.45 8.42 11.16
C ILE A 61 4.40 9.57 10.79
N ALA A 62 5.32 9.30 9.87
CA ALA A 62 6.18 10.32 9.28
C ALA A 62 5.42 11.06 8.18
N ILE A 63 5.30 12.39 8.31
CA ILE A 63 4.53 13.21 7.38
C ILE A 63 5.35 13.55 6.14
N ILE A 64 4.82 13.24 4.96
CA ILE A 64 5.32 13.71 3.66
C ILE A 64 4.71 15.07 3.34
N LYS A 65 3.39 15.14 3.41
CA LYS A 65 2.58 16.31 3.14
C LYS A 65 1.53 16.47 4.22
N ASP A 66 1.45 17.65 4.80
CA ASP A 66 0.38 17.95 5.75
C ASP A 66 -0.95 18.24 5.03
N GLY A 67 -2.04 18.23 5.80
CA GLY A 67 -3.37 18.46 5.28
C GLY A 67 -4.40 18.68 6.37
N THR A 68 -5.62 19.02 5.95
CA THR A 68 -6.74 19.29 6.86
C THR A 68 -7.83 18.25 6.65
N LYS A 69 -8.15 17.50 7.70
CA LYS A 69 -9.23 16.49 7.64
C LYS A 69 -10.56 17.16 7.30
N PHE A 70 -11.26 16.64 6.28
CA PHE A 70 -12.58 17.11 5.86
C PHE A 70 -13.64 16.00 5.73
N ASN A 71 -13.23 14.74 5.87
CA ASN A 71 -14.13 13.59 6.04
C ASN A 71 -13.40 12.46 6.80
N ASP A 72 -14.03 11.28 6.92
CA ASP A 72 -13.50 10.15 7.68
C ASP A 72 -12.93 9.02 6.78
N ASN A 73 -12.73 9.28 5.50
CA ASN A 73 -12.13 8.31 4.59
C ASN A 73 -10.59 8.36 4.68
N SER A 74 -9.97 7.20 4.87
CA SER A 74 -8.51 7.03 4.79
C SER A 74 -8.16 5.96 3.76
N PHE A 75 -7.14 6.20 2.96
CA PHE A 75 -6.65 5.21 2.02
C PHE A 75 -5.27 4.73 2.46
N PHE A 76 -5.10 3.41 2.49
CA PHE A 76 -3.83 2.75 2.80
C PHE A 76 -3.30 2.10 1.53
N ILE A 77 -2.01 2.23 1.27
CA ILE A 77 -1.34 1.61 0.14
C ILE A 77 0.08 1.24 0.52
N GLY A 78 0.62 0.17 -0.04
CA GLY A 78 2.01 -0.19 0.22
C GLY A 78 2.61 -1.08 -0.85
N PRO A 79 3.60 -0.55 -1.54
CA PRO A 79 4.47 -1.35 -2.38
C PRO A 79 5.41 -2.19 -1.50
N GLY A 80 5.22 -3.51 -1.58
CA GLY A 80 6.08 -4.53 -0.99
C GLY A 80 6.57 -5.48 -2.07
N THR A 81 6.52 -6.80 -1.84
CA THR A 81 6.74 -7.80 -2.90
C THR A 81 5.73 -7.62 -4.04
N GLY A 82 4.45 -7.37 -3.70
CA GLY A 82 3.39 -6.91 -4.58
C GLY A 82 2.93 -5.51 -4.20
N LEU A 83 1.70 -5.15 -4.58
CA LEU A 83 1.06 -3.89 -4.22
C LEU A 83 -0.29 -4.16 -3.55
N GLY A 84 -0.39 -3.85 -2.29
CA GLY A 84 -1.65 -3.98 -1.56
C GLY A 84 -2.23 -2.62 -1.16
N ALA A 85 -3.55 -2.59 -0.91
CA ALA A 85 -4.22 -1.40 -0.42
C ALA A 85 -5.56 -1.72 0.26
N ALA A 86 -6.01 -0.79 1.10
CA ALA A 86 -7.33 -0.82 1.73
C ALA A 86 -7.91 0.58 1.90
N LEU A 87 -9.22 0.68 1.91
CA LEU A 87 -9.97 1.89 2.23
C LEU A 87 -10.60 1.74 3.61
N LEU A 88 -10.36 2.69 4.51
CA LEU A 88 -11.05 2.82 5.78
C LEU A 88 -12.11 3.91 5.66
N ILE A 89 -13.36 3.58 5.95
CA ILE A 89 -14.50 4.51 5.99
C ILE A 89 -14.95 4.66 7.44
N GLY A 90 -14.87 5.87 7.96
CA GLY A 90 -15.07 6.12 9.38
C GLY A 90 -13.95 5.50 10.23
N ASP A 91 -14.31 4.91 11.35
CA ASP A 91 -13.35 4.32 12.28
C ASP A 91 -13.33 2.78 12.27
N GLU A 92 -14.25 2.15 11.52
CA GLU A 92 -14.52 0.70 11.66
C GLU A 92 -14.57 -0.07 10.35
N ASN A 93 -15.06 0.55 9.28
CA ASN A 93 -15.32 -0.16 8.03
C ASN A 93 -14.08 -0.15 7.13
N VAL A 94 -13.34 -1.23 7.13
CA VAL A 94 -12.21 -1.43 6.23
C VAL A 94 -12.63 -2.27 5.04
N ILE A 95 -12.34 -1.78 3.85
CA ILE A 95 -12.58 -2.45 2.57
C ILE A 95 -11.22 -2.81 1.99
N PRO A 96 -10.79 -4.08 2.01
CA PRO A 96 -9.58 -4.51 1.32
C PRO A 96 -9.78 -4.40 -0.19
N THR A 97 -8.71 -4.16 -0.92
CA THR A 97 -8.74 -4.02 -2.37
C THR A 97 -7.67 -4.89 -3.03
N GLU A 98 -7.91 -5.28 -4.27
CA GLU A 98 -6.93 -5.93 -5.13
C GLU A 98 -6.40 -4.94 -6.20
N ILE A 99 -6.12 -3.71 -5.78
CA ILE A 99 -5.70 -2.64 -6.70
C ILE A 99 -4.41 -2.99 -7.45
N GLY A 100 -3.50 -3.73 -6.82
CA GLY A 100 -2.26 -4.20 -7.44
C GLY A 100 -2.51 -5.01 -8.71
N ASN A 101 -3.62 -5.74 -8.78
CA ASN A 101 -4.00 -6.58 -9.92
C ASN A 101 -4.84 -5.85 -10.98
N THR A 102 -5.06 -4.54 -10.84
CA THR A 102 -5.75 -3.74 -11.86
C THR A 102 -4.82 -3.33 -13.00
N THR A 103 -5.39 -3.03 -14.17
CA THR A 103 -4.63 -2.72 -15.39
C THR A 103 -4.74 -1.25 -15.83
N GLY A 104 -5.68 -0.49 -15.24
CA GLY A 104 -6.08 0.82 -15.76
C GLY A 104 -4.97 1.88 -15.78
N LEU A 105 -4.10 1.91 -14.77
CA LEU A 105 -3.02 2.89 -14.67
C LEU A 105 -1.70 2.42 -15.25
N THR A 106 -1.49 1.12 -15.40
CA THR A 106 -0.21 0.50 -15.73
C THR A 106 0.46 1.14 -16.95
N LYS A 107 -0.30 1.26 -18.06
CA LYS A 107 0.22 1.81 -19.32
C LYS A 107 0.64 3.27 -19.22
N ALA A 108 -0.03 4.06 -18.41
CA ALA A 108 0.34 5.46 -18.18
C ALA A 108 1.62 5.56 -17.34
N LEU A 109 1.74 4.73 -16.29
CA LEU A 109 2.89 4.72 -15.39
C LEU A 109 4.16 4.18 -16.03
N LEU A 110 4.08 3.26 -16.99
CA LEU A 110 5.25 2.76 -17.74
C LEU A 110 6.01 3.89 -18.45
N LYS A 111 5.35 5.00 -18.79
CA LYS A 111 6.00 6.18 -19.36
C LYS A 111 7.01 6.83 -18.40
N ASN A 112 6.80 6.71 -17.09
CA ASN A 112 7.73 7.21 -16.07
C ASN A 112 9.07 6.47 -16.11
N TYR A 113 9.10 5.30 -16.73
CA TYR A 113 10.29 4.48 -16.95
C TYR A 113 10.74 4.47 -18.43
N ALA A 114 10.17 5.34 -19.28
CA ALA A 114 10.36 5.33 -20.73
C ALA A 114 10.20 3.92 -21.33
N ILE A 115 9.11 3.26 -20.96
CA ILE A 115 8.71 1.96 -21.51
C ILE A 115 7.38 2.17 -22.25
N ASP A 116 7.41 2.11 -23.57
CA ASP A 116 6.22 2.37 -24.40
C ASP A 116 5.34 1.14 -24.56
N ASN A 117 5.94 -0.04 -24.66
CA ASN A 117 5.21 -1.27 -24.86
C ASN A 117 5.98 -2.45 -24.26
N ALA A 118 5.45 -3.03 -23.20
CA ALA A 118 6.02 -4.22 -22.60
C ALA A 118 4.89 -5.14 -22.14
N ASP A 119 4.64 -6.21 -22.87
CA ASP A 119 3.54 -7.15 -22.64
C ASP A 119 3.59 -7.88 -21.30
N HIS A 120 4.73 -7.86 -20.64
CA HIS A 120 4.93 -8.49 -19.33
C HIS A 120 4.62 -7.58 -18.12
N PHE A 121 4.49 -6.26 -18.33
CA PHE A 121 4.04 -5.32 -17.30
C PHE A 121 2.53 -5.02 -17.49
N ARG A 122 1.67 -5.86 -16.93
CA ARG A 122 0.23 -5.84 -17.19
C ARG A 122 -0.59 -5.21 -16.10
N THR A 123 -0.19 -5.43 -14.86
CA THR A 123 -0.93 -5.00 -13.67
C THR A 123 -0.23 -3.83 -13.01
N LEU A 124 -0.93 -3.14 -12.12
CA LEU A 124 -0.37 -2.01 -11.38
C LEU A 124 0.83 -2.45 -10.51
N GLU A 125 0.80 -3.63 -9.92
CA GLU A 125 1.94 -4.15 -9.15
C GLU A 125 3.17 -4.48 -9.99
N ASP A 126 3.01 -4.74 -11.30
CA ASP A 126 4.14 -4.95 -12.21
C ASP A 126 4.92 -3.65 -12.47
N VAL A 127 4.38 -2.49 -12.11
CA VAL A 127 5.03 -1.18 -12.28
C VAL A 127 5.21 -0.42 -10.95
N LEU A 128 4.55 -0.88 -9.87
CA LEU A 128 4.56 -0.20 -8.58
C LEU A 128 4.67 -1.20 -7.41
N SER A 129 5.77 -1.92 -7.35
CA SER A 129 6.12 -2.82 -6.25
C SER A 129 7.63 -2.96 -6.12
N GLY A 130 8.11 -3.62 -5.06
CA GLY A 130 9.53 -3.96 -4.94
C GLY A 130 9.97 -4.91 -6.08
N LYS A 131 9.13 -5.89 -6.44
CA LYS A 131 9.38 -6.74 -7.60
C LYS A 131 9.48 -5.92 -8.89
N ALA A 132 8.60 -4.92 -9.07
CA ALA A 132 8.61 -4.04 -10.24
C ALA A 132 9.94 -3.27 -10.37
N ILE A 133 10.50 -2.76 -9.28
CA ILE A 133 11.82 -2.09 -9.28
C ILE A 133 12.88 -3.03 -9.87
N SER A 134 12.94 -4.29 -9.41
CA SER A 134 13.89 -5.30 -9.89
C SER A 134 13.66 -5.65 -11.35
N ASP A 135 12.41 -5.88 -11.74
CA ASP A 135 12.04 -6.30 -13.10
C ASP A 135 12.28 -5.18 -14.13
N ILE A 136 11.99 -3.93 -13.76
CA ILE A 136 12.24 -2.75 -14.63
C ILE A 136 13.74 -2.50 -14.77
N TYR A 137 14.52 -2.62 -13.68
CA TYR A 137 15.96 -2.50 -13.73
C TYR A 137 16.57 -3.58 -14.64
N GLU A 138 16.14 -4.84 -14.48
CA GLU A 138 16.56 -5.96 -15.35
C GLU A 138 16.17 -5.71 -16.80
N TYR A 139 14.95 -5.26 -17.06
CA TYR A 139 14.48 -4.92 -18.41
C TYR A 139 15.36 -3.87 -19.10
N LYS A 140 15.83 -2.87 -18.33
CA LYS A 140 16.66 -1.77 -18.87
C LYS A 140 18.13 -2.12 -19.03
N THR A 141 18.67 -2.98 -18.14
CA THR A 141 20.13 -3.25 -18.07
C THR A 141 20.53 -4.66 -18.49
N GLY A 142 19.58 -5.58 -18.52
CA GLY A 142 19.84 -7.02 -18.66
C GLY A 142 20.44 -7.65 -17.40
N GLN A 143 20.56 -6.91 -16.28
CA GLN A 143 21.09 -7.39 -15.01
C GLN A 143 20.00 -7.40 -13.95
N ARG A 144 19.86 -8.51 -13.23
CA ARG A 144 18.92 -8.61 -12.12
C ARG A 144 19.59 -8.21 -10.81
N LEU A 145 18.98 -7.25 -10.12
CA LEU A 145 19.33 -6.85 -8.77
C LEU A 145 18.07 -6.91 -7.87
N SER A 146 18.27 -7.04 -6.57
CA SER A 146 17.16 -6.90 -5.61
C SER A 146 16.70 -5.44 -5.54
N SER A 147 15.43 -5.23 -5.18
CA SER A 147 14.91 -3.86 -4.95
C SER A 147 15.72 -3.11 -3.88
N GLU A 148 16.17 -3.81 -2.85
CA GLU A 148 16.99 -3.29 -1.79
C GLU A 148 18.35 -2.80 -2.29
N ASP A 149 19.02 -3.59 -3.14
CA ASP A 149 20.30 -3.21 -3.75
C ASP A 149 20.14 -1.99 -4.67
N ILE A 150 19.04 -1.93 -5.42
CA ILE A 150 18.75 -0.80 -6.34
C ILE A 150 18.49 0.48 -5.52
N VAL A 151 17.70 0.39 -4.44
CA VAL A 151 17.44 1.51 -3.52
C VAL A 151 18.74 1.99 -2.86
N GLN A 152 19.64 1.08 -2.46
CA GLN A 152 20.94 1.46 -1.88
C GLN A 152 21.84 2.20 -2.88
N ARG A 153 21.70 1.96 -4.17
CA ARG A 153 22.45 2.65 -5.23
C ARG A 153 21.86 3.99 -5.64
N TYR A 154 20.65 4.31 -5.17
CA TYR A 154 20.05 5.61 -5.45
C TYR A 154 20.89 6.74 -4.85
N GLY A 155 21.15 7.77 -5.65
CA GLY A 155 22.06 8.87 -5.29
C GLY A 155 23.55 8.56 -5.51
N SER A 156 23.89 7.38 -6.04
CA SER A 156 25.25 7.02 -6.47
C SER A 156 25.47 7.27 -7.97
N ASP A 157 26.62 6.83 -8.50
CA ASP A 157 26.96 6.90 -9.92
C ASP A 157 26.19 5.86 -10.80
N ASP A 158 25.32 5.04 -10.21
CA ASP A 158 24.43 4.12 -10.97
C ASP A 158 23.24 4.91 -11.52
N GLU A 159 23.41 5.48 -12.72
CA GLU A 159 22.39 6.26 -13.40
C GLU A 159 21.08 5.49 -13.61
N MET A 160 21.15 4.16 -13.83
CA MET A 160 19.95 3.37 -14.04
C MET A 160 19.19 3.11 -12.73
N ALA A 161 19.88 2.90 -11.62
CA ALA A 161 19.24 2.82 -10.30
C ALA A 161 18.52 4.14 -9.97
N ASN A 162 19.17 5.28 -10.21
CA ASN A 162 18.57 6.59 -10.03
C ASN A 162 17.31 6.74 -10.90
N TYR A 163 17.39 6.38 -12.17
CA TYR A 163 16.29 6.48 -13.12
C TYR A 163 15.09 5.62 -12.71
N VAL A 164 15.31 4.37 -12.31
CA VAL A 164 14.25 3.44 -11.92
C VAL A 164 13.59 3.88 -10.61
N ILE A 165 14.36 4.35 -9.62
CA ILE A 165 13.80 4.83 -8.35
C ILE A 165 13.04 6.15 -8.54
N ASP A 166 13.52 7.09 -9.36
CA ASP A 166 12.78 8.31 -9.71
C ASP A 166 11.45 7.98 -10.40
N GLY A 167 11.48 7.03 -11.35
CA GLY A 167 10.27 6.54 -12.01
C GLY A 167 9.27 5.91 -11.05
N PHE A 168 9.77 5.15 -10.07
CA PHE A 168 8.96 4.54 -9.01
C PHE A 168 8.33 5.60 -8.10
N ILE A 169 9.10 6.56 -7.61
CA ILE A 169 8.63 7.66 -6.76
C ILE A 169 7.53 8.44 -7.47
N LYS A 170 7.75 8.79 -8.74
CA LYS A 170 6.75 9.48 -9.57
C LYS A 170 5.50 8.65 -9.77
N SER A 171 5.64 7.36 -10.11
CA SER A 171 4.50 6.46 -10.30
C SER A 171 3.68 6.27 -9.01
N LEU A 172 4.34 6.22 -7.85
CA LEU A 172 3.66 6.16 -6.56
C LEU A 172 2.88 7.44 -6.30
N ALA A 173 3.49 8.61 -6.48
CA ALA A 173 2.84 9.89 -6.26
C ALA A 173 1.60 10.09 -7.17
N GLU A 174 1.71 9.76 -8.45
CA GLU A 174 0.60 9.81 -9.41
C GLU A 174 -0.52 8.83 -9.04
N THR A 175 -0.17 7.61 -8.63
CA THR A 175 -1.15 6.59 -8.19
C THR A 175 -1.92 7.06 -6.97
N ILE A 176 -1.25 7.55 -5.93
CA ILE A 176 -1.95 8.02 -4.73
C ILE A 176 -2.75 9.30 -4.98
N SER A 177 -2.34 10.14 -5.93
CA SER A 177 -3.14 11.29 -6.39
C SER A 177 -4.48 10.84 -6.99
N ASP A 178 -4.45 9.83 -7.86
CA ASP A 178 -5.66 9.29 -8.46
C ASP A 178 -6.54 8.58 -7.42
N MET A 179 -5.94 7.86 -6.47
CA MET A 179 -6.67 7.22 -5.36
C MET A 179 -7.24 8.27 -4.39
N ALA A 180 -6.52 9.37 -4.14
CA ALA A 180 -6.99 10.49 -3.35
C ALA A 180 -8.31 11.05 -3.88
N LEU A 181 -8.39 11.24 -5.20
CA LEU A 181 -9.61 11.72 -5.88
C LEU A 181 -10.68 10.64 -6.02
N THR A 182 -10.29 9.39 -6.23
CA THR A 182 -11.24 8.27 -6.38
C THR A 182 -12.03 8.03 -5.10
N PHE A 183 -11.36 8.06 -3.96
CA PHE A 183 -11.95 7.73 -2.64
C PHE A 183 -12.25 8.96 -1.80
N ILE A 184 -11.89 10.16 -2.26
CA ILE A 184 -11.97 11.40 -1.50
C ILE A 184 -11.42 11.16 -0.08
N ALA A 185 -10.13 10.80 0.00
CA ALA A 185 -9.45 10.35 1.23
C ALA A 185 -9.14 11.53 2.17
N GLY A 186 -10.19 12.23 2.64
CA GLY A 186 -10.09 13.49 3.37
C GLY A 186 -9.58 13.35 4.81
N ARG A 187 -9.45 12.15 5.36
CA ARG A 187 -8.73 11.90 6.61
C ARG A 187 -7.24 11.69 6.38
N GLY A 188 -6.85 11.25 5.18
CA GLY A 188 -5.46 11.10 4.77
C GLY A 188 -5.16 9.82 4.01
N ILE A 189 -3.98 9.82 3.39
CA ILE A 189 -3.40 8.65 2.73
C ILE A 189 -2.20 8.19 3.55
N TYR A 190 -2.13 6.89 3.82
CA TYR A 190 -1.09 6.28 4.64
C TYR A 190 -0.36 5.22 3.84
N ILE A 191 0.93 5.42 3.63
CA ILE A 191 1.77 4.49 2.88
C ILE A 191 2.49 3.60 3.89
N ALA A 192 2.40 2.27 3.72
CA ALA A 192 2.97 1.32 4.65
C ALA A 192 3.91 0.33 3.94
N GLY A 193 4.91 -0.15 4.65
CA GLY A 193 5.84 -1.19 4.16
C GLY A 193 7.30 -0.83 4.30
N GLY A 194 8.18 -1.84 4.35
CA GLY A 194 9.62 -1.66 4.54
C GLY A 194 10.28 -0.90 3.39
N LEU A 195 9.94 -1.25 2.15
CA LEU A 195 10.46 -0.60 0.95
C LEU A 195 10.22 0.92 0.97
N ILE A 196 9.00 1.33 1.28
CA ILE A 196 8.68 2.76 1.27
C ILE A 196 9.36 3.52 2.41
N ARG A 197 9.57 2.90 3.57
CA ARG A 197 10.35 3.52 4.64
C ARG A 197 11.80 3.77 4.20
N SER A 198 12.42 2.84 3.49
CA SER A 198 13.77 3.03 2.94
C SER A 198 13.81 4.13 1.88
N ILE A 199 12.86 4.14 0.95
CA ILE A 199 12.78 5.18 -0.10
C ILE A 199 12.51 6.57 0.50
N PHE A 200 11.68 6.66 1.54
CA PHE A 200 11.36 7.92 2.21
C PHE A 200 12.57 8.64 2.81
N GLN A 201 13.59 7.88 3.25
CA GLN A 201 14.80 8.45 3.82
C GLN A 201 15.69 9.15 2.78
N ILE A 202 15.52 8.80 1.50
CA ILE A 202 16.41 9.22 0.41
C ILE A 202 15.70 10.05 -0.66
N MET A 203 14.36 10.00 -0.73
CA MET A 203 13.59 10.70 -1.77
C MET A 203 13.51 12.22 -1.50
N ASP A 204 13.42 12.97 -2.59
CA ASP A 204 13.05 14.38 -2.56
C ASP A 204 11.54 14.52 -2.33
N LYS A 205 11.17 15.01 -1.14
CA LYS A 205 9.78 15.18 -0.73
C LYS A 205 9.04 16.27 -1.51
N GLU A 206 9.74 17.34 -1.89
CA GLU A 206 9.15 18.44 -2.64
C GLU A 206 8.76 17.95 -4.03
N LYS A 207 9.66 17.23 -4.69
CA LYS A 207 9.43 16.60 -5.98
C LYS A 207 8.31 15.56 -5.95
N PHE A 208 8.23 14.75 -4.86
CA PHE A 208 7.12 13.83 -4.66
C PHE A 208 5.78 14.57 -4.58
N ILE A 209 5.70 15.68 -3.84
CA ILE A 209 4.50 16.50 -3.70
C ILE A 209 4.13 17.15 -5.05
N GLU A 210 5.11 17.61 -5.82
CA GLU A 210 4.89 18.12 -7.18
C GLU A 210 4.24 17.06 -8.07
N TYR A 211 4.75 15.83 -8.07
CA TYR A 211 4.16 14.72 -8.81
C TYR A 211 2.75 14.34 -8.31
N PHE A 212 2.52 14.43 -7.01
CA PHE A 212 1.20 14.18 -6.41
C PHE A 212 0.16 15.20 -6.91
N TYR A 213 0.50 16.45 -7.01
CA TYR A 213 -0.40 17.45 -7.59
C TYR A 213 -0.60 17.25 -9.09
N GLY A 214 0.49 17.03 -9.82
CA GLY A 214 0.47 16.82 -11.27
C GLY A 214 -0.30 17.89 -12.03
N ASP A 215 -0.70 17.59 -13.25
CA ASP A 215 -1.52 18.50 -14.09
C ASP A 215 -3.02 18.23 -13.86
N LYS A 216 -3.55 18.65 -12.71
CA LYS A 216 -4.97 18.51 -12.36
C LYS A 216 -5.70 19.84 -12.48
N LYS A 217 -7.01 19.80 -12.71
CA LYS A 217 -7.85 21.01 -12.70
C LYS A 217 -7.84 21.66 -11.31
N LEU A 218 -7.95 23.00 -11.26
CA LEU A 218 -7.87 23.77 -10.02
C LEU A 218 -8.78 23.26 -8.91
N VAL A 219 -10.03 22.87 -9.23
CA VAL A 219 -10.97 22.32 -8.25
C VAL A 219 -10.49 21.01 -7.62
N HIS A 220 -9.76 20.19 -8.38
CA HIS A 220 -9.19 18.94 -7.87
C HIS A 220 -7.92 19.19 -7.07
N LEU A 221 -7.11 20.18 -7.46
CA LEU A 221 -5.94 20.61 -6.67
C LEU A 221 -6.36 21.09 -5.28
N GLN A 222 -7.47 21.83 -5.15
CA GLN A 222 -8.00 22.24 -3.85
C GLN A 222 -8.33 21.05 -2.93
N ILE A 223 -8.83 19.93 -3.49
CA ILE A 223 -9.05 18.70 -2.73
C ILE A 223 -7.70 18.07 -2.33
N LEU A 224 -6.76 17.95 -3.26
CA LEU A 224 -5.44 17.36 -3.02
C LEU A 224 -4.63 18.16 -2.00
N GLU A 225 -4.76 19.50 -1.98
CA GLU A 225 -4.14 20.38 -0.99
C GLU A 225 -4.58 20.03 0.45
N MET A 226 -5.83 19.65 0.64
CA MET A 226 -6.37 19.29 1.96
C MET A 226 -5.95 17.89 2.41
N ILE A 227 -5.55 16.99 1.51
CA ILE A 227 -5.25 15.60 1.86
C ILE A 227 -3.85 15.50 2.47
N LYS A 228 -3.80 14.91 3.68
CA LYS A 228 -2.57 14.53 4.36
C LYS A 228 -1.99 13.26 3.74
N ILE A 229 -0.66 13.20 3.61
CA ILE A 229 0.08 11.99 3.20
C ILE A 229 1.12 11.67 4.26
N GLY A 230 1.07 10.45 4.79
CA GLY A 230 2.00 9.98 5.80
C GLY A 230 2.50 8.57 5.53
N ILE A 231 3.68 8.27 6.05
CA ILE A 231 4.28 6.93 6.04
C ILE A 231 4.11 6.31 7.41
N VAL A 232 3.63 5.07 7.45
CA VAL A 232 3.51 4.29 8.67
C VAL A 232 4.90 3.78 9.08
N GLU A 233 5.45 4.36 10.15
CA GLU A 233 6.73 3.95 10.74
C GLU A 233 6.56 2.78 11.71
N LYS A 234 5.36 2.62 12.27
CA LYS A 234 5.09 1.58 13.25
C LYS A 234 5.23 0.19 12.64
N GLU A 235 6.05 -0.62 13.29
CA GLU A 235 6.21 -2.03 12.92
C GLU A 235 4.97 -2.85 13.30
N HIS A 236 4.85 -4.04 12.68
CA HIS A 236 3.78 -5.00 12.98
C HIS A 236 2.35 -4.43 12.82
N ALA A 237 2.12 -3.57 11.84
CA ALA A 237 0.83 -2.94 11.57
C ALA A 237 -0.33 -3.94 11.54
N CYS A 238 -0.16 -5.13 10.92
CA CYS A 238 -1.17 -6.18 10.89
C CYS A 238 -1.55 -6.68 12.30
N LEU A 239 -0.59 -6.84 13.22
CA LEU A 239 -0.89 -7.27 14.59
C LEU A 239 -1.68 -6.21 15.36
N HIS A 240 -1.34 -4.94 15.19
CA HIS A 240 -2.11 -3.84 15.76
C HIS A 240 -3.52 -3.79 15.18
N GLY A 241 -3.67 -4.00 13.88
CA GLY A 241 -4.96 -4.08 13.21
C GLY A 241 -5.82 -5.24 13.72
N ASN A 242 -5.25 -6.46 13.81
CA ASN A 242 -5.92 -7.62 14.35
C ASN A 242 -6.41 -7.38 15.78
N LEU A 243 -5.58 -6.75 16.62
CA LEU A 243 -5.96 -6.41 18.01
C LEU A 243 -7.09 -5.37 18.04
N ASN A 244 -7.06 -4.36 17.20
CA ASN A 244 -8.13 -3.36 17.11
C ASN A 244 -9.42 -3.97 16.59
N PHE A 245 -9.35 -4.81 15.56
CA PHE A 245 -10.50 -5.57 15.09
C PHE A 245 -11.11 -6.42 16.21
N TYR A 246 -10.28 -7.16 16.96
CA TYR A 246 -10.72 -7.94 18.11
C TYR A 246 -11.42 -7.09 19.16
N LYS A 247 -10.81 -5.98 19.58
CA LYS A 247 -11.39 -5.08 20.60
C LYS A 247 -12.74 -4.52 20.19
N LYS A 248 -12.92 -4.19 18.91
CA LYS A 248 -14.15 -3.56 18.41
C LYS A 248 -15.26 -4.55 18.13
N ASN A 249 -14.92 -5.71 17.57
CA ASN A 249 -15.91 -6.62 17.01
C ASN A 249 -16.20 -7.85 17.89
N ILE A 250 -15.26 -8.24 18.74
CA ILE A 250 -15.35 -9.48 19.51
C ILE A 250 -15.38 -9.23 21.01
N TYR A 251 -14.44 -8.40 21.51
CA TYR A 251 -14.36 -8.05 22.90
C TYR A 251 -15.25 -6.82 23.17
N LYS A 252 -16.54 -7.07 23.35
CA LYS A 252 -17.46 -6.05 23.90
C LYS A 252 -17.35 -6.13 25.42
N ALA A 253 -16.61 -5.17 26.02
CA ALA A 253 -16.55 -5.00 27.47
C ALA A 253 -17.90 -4.57 28.04
#